data_efcbe55d29d44bc08220984a13b7e535
#
_entry.id   efcbe55d29d44bc08220984a13b7e535
#
_cell.length_a   1.000
_cell.length_b   1.000
_cell.length_c   1.000
_cell.angle_alpha   90.00
_cell.angle_beta   90.00
_cell.angle_gamma   90.00
#
_symmetry.space_group_name_H-M   'P 1'
#
loop_
_entity.id
_entity.type
_entity.pdbx_description
1 polymer ?
#
loop_
_entity_poly.entity_id
_entity_poly.type
_entity_poly.pdbx_seq_one_letter_code
_entity_poly.pdbx_strand_id
1 'polypeptide(L)'
;MPAPAPALFLIDGNSLVYRAFFALPESIATSTGEPTNAIFGFASMLVKMITEYGVTPTIVAWDAGTSGRTETYPQYKAQRQSRPDLLREQWPAFEPLVEAFGYRNARLEGFEADDVIATIAQRAIVERVAVSIVTGDRDAFQLIDEEGLVTVMATARGITETKLYDRPAVIERYGIAPEQIPDFYGLKGDTSDNIPGVPGIGEKTAAELLASFGTL
;
A
#
# COMPACT_ATOMS: atom_id res chain seq x y z
N MET A 1 -15.25 18.95 -3.95
CA MET A 1 -15.21 19.21 -2.49
C MET A 1 -13.98 18.52 -1.95
N PRO A 2 -13.33 18.99 -0.87
CA PRO A 2 -12.24 18.24 -0.27
C PRO A 2 -12.76 16.87 0.21
N ALA A 3 -11.89 15.84 0.15
CA ALA A 3 -12.23 14.51 0.66
C ALA A 3 -12.63 14.61 2.15
N PRO A 4 -13.62 13.82 2.60
CA PRO A 4 -14.00 13.78 4.01
C PRO A 4 -12.82 13.30 4.86
N ALA A 5 -12.78 13.73 6.13
CA ALA A 5 -11.80 13.19 7.08
C ALA A 5 -12.01 11.67 7.21
N PRO A 6 -10.93 10.86 7.22
CA PRO A 6 -11.06 9.42 7.29
C PRO A 6 -11.69 8.98 8.61
N ALA A 7 -12.68 8.09 8.53
CA ALA A 7 -13.27 7.42 9.68
C ALA A 7 -12.56 6.08 9.97
N LEU A 8 -11.75 5.59 9.02
CA LEU A 8 -10.98 4.35 9.11
C LEU A 8 -9.67 4.49 8.35
N PHE A 9 -8.57 4.07 8.95
CA PHE A 9 -7.32 3.82 8.22
C PHE A 9 -7.15 2.34 7.90
N LEU A 10 -6.78 2.05 6.64
CA LEU A 10 -6.34 0.72 6.20
C LEU A 10 -4.85 0.81 5.87
N ILE A 11 -4.02 0.15 6.64
CA ILE A 11 -2.57 0.19 6.48
C ILE A 11 -2.09 -1.09 5.82
N ASP A 12 -1.31 -0.97 4.77
CA ASP A 12 -0.50 -2.04 4.23
C ASP A 12 0.73 -2.23 5.12
N GLY A 13 0.66 -3.22 6.01
CA GLY A 13 1.70 -3.48 7.00
C GLY A 13 3.02 -3.88 6.36
N ASN A 14 2.98 -4.72 5.33
CA ASN A 14 4.18 -5.15 4.61
C ASN A 14 4.89 -3.96 3.98
N SER A 15 4.18 -3.15 3.22
CA SER A 15 4.73 -1.97 2.54
C SER A 15 5.40 -1.00 3.53
N LEU A 16 4.71 -0.68 4.64
CA LEU A 16 5.24 0.26 5.62
C LEU A 16 6.45 -0.31 6.39
N VAL A 17 6.43 -1.59 6.73
CA VAL A 17 7.56 -2.26 7.42
C VAL A 17 8.79 -2.31 6.53
N TYR A 18 8.65 -2.71 5.26
CA TYR A 18 9.78 -2.69 4.32
C TYR A 18 10.31 -1.28 4.12
N ARG A 19 9.42 -0.30 4.01
CA ARG A 19 9.82 1.10 3.92
C ARG A 19 10.60 1.57 5.15
N ALA A 20 10.15 1.24 6.34
CA ALA A 20 10.85 1.57 7.58
C ALA A 20 12.25 0.96 7.61
N PHE A 21 12.37 -0.31 7.24
CA PHE A 21 13.63 -1.04 7.20
C PHE A 21 14.65 -0.39 6.27
N PHE A 22 14.25 -0.08 5.03
CA PHE A 22 15.17 0.50 4.04
C PHE A 22 15.41 2.00 4.20
N ALA A 23 14.55 2.73 4.91
CA ALA A 23 14.72 4.17 5.12
C ALA A 23 15.62 4.51 6.31
N LEU A 24 15.83 3.57 7.22
CA LEU A 24 16.59 3.80 8.46
C LEU A 24 17.85 2.94 8.51
N PRO A 25 18.92 3.46 9.12
CA PRO A 25 20.18 2.71 9.27
C PRO A 25 20.00 1.41 10.06
N GLU A 26 20.61 0.32 9.60
CA GLU A 26 20.62 -0.97 10.30
C GLU A 26 21.34 -0.90 11.67
N SER A 27 22.13 0.15 11.91
CA SER A 27 22.79 0.41 13.20
C SER A 27 21.83 0.80 14.33
N ILE A 28 20.54 1.05 14.03
CA ILE A 28 19.54 1.26 15.06
C ILE A 28 19.20 -0.10 15.69
N ALA A 29 19.67 -0.28 16.92
CA ALA A 29 19.59 -1.53 17.67
C ALA A 29 19.37 -1.27 19.15
N THR A 30 18.97 -2.30 19.90
CA THR A 30 18.95 -2.27 21.36
C THR A 30 20.36 -2.16 21.95
N SER A 31 20.48 -1.92 23.25
CA SER A 31 21.75 -1.96 23.96
C SER A 31 22.42 -3.33 23.93
N THR A 32 21.68 -4.38 23.63
CA THR A 32 22.16 -5.76 23.48
C THR A 32 22.52 -6.12 22.03
N GLY A 33 22.34 -5.17 21.07
CA GLY A 33 22.70 -5.33 19.68
C GLY A 33 21.59 -5.93 18.78
N GLU A 34 20.37 -6.12 19.30
CA GLU A 34 19.25 -6.61 18.51
C GLU A 34 18.75 -5.51 17.56
N PRO A 35 18.58 -5.79 16.24
CA PRO A 35 18.16 -4.78 15.27
C PRO A 35 16.73 -4.31 15.53
N THR A 36 16.50 -3.01 15.48
CA THR A 36 15.19 -2.39 15.76
C THR A 36 14.82 -1.27 14.79
N ASN A 37 15.58 -1.06 13.73
CA ASN A 37 15.34 0.03 12.78
C ASN A 37 13.95 -0.03 12.14
N ALA A 38 13.50 -1.19 11.72
CA ALA A 38 12.16 -1.34 11.12
C ALA A 38 11.05 -1.16 12.16
N ILE A 39 11.21 -1.71 13.36
CA ILE A 39 10.25 -1.53 14.48
C ILE A 39 10.12 -0.05 14.83
N PHE A 40 11.26 0.64 15.01
CA PHE A 40 11.29 2.06 15.32
C PHE A 40 10.64 2.90 14.22
N GLY A 41 10.96 2.62 12.96
CA GLY A 41 10.40 3.35 11.83
C GLY A 41 8.90 3.14 11.68
N PHE A 42 8.43 1.89 11.78
CA PHE A 42 7.02 1.57 11.71
C PHE A 42 6.23 2.21 12.85
N ALA A 43 6.71 2.09 14.10
CA ALA A 43 6.10 2.76 15.25
C ALA A 43 6.05 4.28 15.07
N SER A 44 7.11 4.88 14.54
CA SER A 44 7.16 6.33 14.27
C SER A 44 6.11 6.77 13.24
N MET A 45 5.83 5.95 12.22
CA MET A 45 4.74 6.21 11.27
C MET A 45 3.37 6.17 11.97
N LEU A 46 3.12 5.18 12.82
CA LEU A 46 1.86 5.08 13.57
C LEU A 46 1.67 6.26 14.53
N VAL A 47 2.73 6.64 15.26
CA VAL A 47 2.71 7.83 16.14
C VAL A 47 2.40 9.08 15.35
N LYS A 48 3.02 9.26 14.18
CA LYS A 48 2.74 10.41 13.31
C LYS A 48 1.28 10.45 12.88
N MET A 49 0.71 9.32 12.47
CA MET A 49 -0.71 9.25 12.09
C MET A 49 -1.62 9.68 13.25
N ILE A 50 -1.36 9.21 14.48
CA ILE A 50 -2.11 9.65 15.66
C ILE A 50 -1.95 11.16 15.91
N THR A 51 -0.74 11.68 15.73
CA THR A 51 -0.46 13.10 15.96
C THR A 51 -1.16 14.00 14.96
N GLU A 52 -1.25 13.58 13.69
CA GLU A 52 -1.83 14.39 12.61
C GLU A 52 -3.35 14.24 12.49
N TYR A 53 -3.86 13.03 12.72
CA TYR A 53 -5.29 12.70 12.47
C TYR A 53 -6.07 12.35 13.75
N GLY A 54 -5.41 12.32 14.90
CA GLY A 54 -6.01 11.85 16.15
C GLY A 54 -6.12 10.33 16.22
N VAL A 55 -6.74 9.85 17.27
CA VAL A 55 -7.01 8.41 17.46
C VAL A 55 -8.17 8.02 16.55
N THR A 56 -7.86 7.38 15.44
CA THR A 56 -8.82 6.93 14.43
C THR A 56 -8.80 5.40 14.35
N PRO A 57 -9.94 4.72 14.20
CA PRO A 57 -9.99 3.29 13.93
C PRO A 57 -9.00 2.91 12.83
N THR A 58 -8.19 1.88 13.09
CA THR A 58 -7.12 1.47 12.15
C THR A 58 -7.04 -0.04 12.08
N ILE A 59 -6.93 -0.54 10.85
CA ILE A 59 -6.67 -1.94 10.54
C ILE A 59 -5.35 -2.01 9.76
N VAL A 60 -4.44 -2.88 10.20
CA VAL A 60 -3.20 -3.19 9.49
C VAL A 60 -3.34 -4.55 8.81
N ALA A 61 -3.26 -4.56 7.49
CA ALA A 61 -3.34 -5.78 6.69
C ALA A 61 -1.96 -6.37 6.44
N TRP A 62 -1.86 -7.70 6.45
CA TRP A 62 -0.63 -8.46 6.28
C TRP A 62 -0.77 -9.51 5.18
N ASP A 63 0.29 -9.72 4.40
CA ASP A 63 0.35 -10.80 3.42
C ASP A 63 0.32 -12.17 4.10
N ALA A 64 -0.47 -13.08 3.52
CA ALA A 64 -0.57 -14.47 3.94
C ALA A 64 -0.64 -15.46 2.75
N GLY A 65 -0.29 -15.00 1.57
CA GLY A 65 -0.29 -15.82 0.34
C GLY A 65 -0.10 -14.95 -0.90
N THR A 66 -0.48 -15.47 -2.05
CA THR A 66 -0.38 -14.80 -3.36
C THR A 66 -1.73 -14.69 -4.08
N SER A 67 -2.81 -15.01 -3.39
CA SER A 67 -4.19 -14.96 -3.91
C SER A 67 -4.39 -15.73 -5.23
N GLY A 68 -3.70 -16.86 -5.38
CA GLY A 68 -3.73 -17.68 -6.60
C GLY A 68 -3.00 -17.07 -7.82
N ARG A 69 -2.37 -15.89 -7.67
CA ARG A 69 -1.68 -15.20 -8.78
C ARG A 69 -0.52 -16.01 -9.34
N THR A 70 0.25 -16.69 -8.48
CA THR A 70 1.35 -17.57 -8.90
C THR A 70 0.88 -18.83 -9.60
N GLU A 71 -0.35 -19.28 -9.37
CA GLU A 71 -0.96 -20.41 -10.08
C GLU A 71 -1.32 -20.00 -11.50
N THR A 72 -1.84 -18.79 -11.68
CA THR A 72 -2.21 -18.24 -12.98
C THR A 72 -0.98 -17.74 -13.77
N TYR A 73 -0.04 -17.10 -13.08
CA TYR A 73 1.18 -16.54 -13.65
C TYR A 73 2.39 -16.88 -12.77
N PRO A 74 3.08 -18.01 -13.04
CA PRO A 74 4.19 -18.48 -12.20
C PRO A 74 5.36 -17.51 -12.06
N GLN A 75 5.48 -16.52 -12.95
CA GLN A 75 6.51 -15.49 -12.89
C GLN A 75 6.13 -14.30 -12.00
N TYR A 76 4.89 -14.27 -11.48
CA TYR A 76 4.42 -13.22 -10.58
C TYR A 76 5.34 -13.08 -9.37
N LYS A 77 5.92 -11.89 -9.20
CA LYS A 77 6.86 -11.58 -8.10
C LYS A 77 8.09 -12.51 -7.98
N ALA A 78 8.36 -13.35 -9.00
CA ALA A 78 9.42 -14.37 -8.94
C ALA A 78 10.84 -13.79 -8.75
N GLN A 79 11.07 -12.52 -9.15
CA GLN A 79 12.34 -11.83 -8.97
C GLN A 79 12.50 -11.20 -7.57
N ARG A 80 11.44 -11.20 -6.74
CA ARG A 80 11.52 -10.63 -5.40
C ARG A 80 12.49 -11.43 -4.53
N GLN A 81 13.42 -10.74 -3.91
CA GLN A 81 14.34 -11.35 -2.96
C GLN A 81 13.61 -11.76 -1.69
N SER A 82 14.13 -12.79 -1.02
CA SER A 82 13.65 -13.14 0.31
C SER A 82 13.82 -11.96 1.27
N ARG A 83 12.98 -11.95 2.31
CA ARG A 83 13.08 -10.95 3.38
C ARG A 83 14.50 -10.92 3.95
N PRO A 84 15.15 -9.73 4.07
CA PRO A 84 16.46 -9.60 4.71
C PRO A 84 16.49 -10.23 6.09
N ASP A 85 17.62 -10.83 6.47
CA ASP A 85 17.72 -11.55 7.76
C ASP A 85 17.44 -10.65 8.95
N LEU A 86 18.02 -9.44 8.98
CA LEU A 86 17.77 -8.45 10.03
C LEU A 86 16.30 -8.01 10.12
N LEU A 87 15.57 -8.00 9.00
CA LEU A 87 14.14 -7.72 9.02
C LEU A 87 13.34 -8.94 9.48
N ARG A 88 13.82 -10.15 9.15
CA ARG A 88 13.18 -11.40 9.59
C ARG A 88 13.22 -11.53 11.11
N GLU A 89 14.32 -11.12 11.76
CA GLU A 89 14.44 -11.10 13.21
C GLU A 89 13.43 -10.15 13.88
N GLN A 90 13.15 -9.00 13.26
CA GLN A 90 12.20 -8.01 13.76
C GLN A 90 10.73 -8.38 13.48
N TRP A 91 10.49 -9.27 12.51
CA TRP A 91 9.14 -9.52 11.99
C TRP A 91 8.09 -9.92 13.04
N PRO A 92 8.41 -10.79 14.01
CA PRO A 92 7.45 -11.23 15.04
C PRO A 92 6.93 -10.10 15.95
N ALA A 93 7.60 -8.94 15.95
CA ALA A 93 7.24 -7.82 16.81
C ALA A 93 6.13 -6.94 16.23
N PHE A 94 5.84 -6.99 14.91
CA PHE A 94 4.95 -6.00 14.29
C PHE A 94 3.48 -6.20 14.64
N GLU A 95 2.93 -7.42 14.57
CA GLU A 95 1.53 -7.66 14.96
C GLU A 95 1.27 -7.30 16.43
N PRO A 96 2.10 -7.74 17.41
CA PRO A 96 1.98 -7.27 18.79
C PRO A 96 2.12 -5.75 18.96
N LEU A 97 2.98 -5.11 18.16
CA LEU A 97 3.12 -3.65 18.19
C LEU A 97 1.82 -2.95 17.74
N VAL A 98 1.21 -3.42 16.66
CA VAL A 98 -0.08 -2.92 16.16
C VAL A 98 -1.16 -3.03 17.25
N GLU A 99 -1.22 -4.16 17.94
CA GLU A 99 -2.16 -4.39 19.05
C GLU A 99 -1.88 -3.45 20.24
N ALA A 100 -0.61 -3.19 20.54
CA ALA A 100 -0.23 -2.24 21.60
C ALA A 100 -0.66 -0.79 21.30
N PHE A 101 -0.80 -0.42 20.02
CA PHE A 101 -1.42 0.85 19.60
C PHE A 101 -2.96 0.85 19.69
N GLY A 102 -3.59 -0.27 20.04
CA GLY A 102 -5.03 -0.43 20.05
C GLY A 102 -5.63 -0.66 18.66
N TYR A 103 -4.82 -0.95 17.68
CA TYR A 103 -5.22 -1.23 16.30
C TYR A 103 -5.50 -2.71 16.08
N ARG A 104 -6.10 -3.06 14.94
CA ARG A 104 -6.41 -4.44 14.59
C ARG A 104 -5.52 -4.94 13.48
N ASN A 105 -5.00 -6.15 13.64
CA ASN A 105 -4.37 -6.90 12.54
C ASN A 105 -5.45 -7.59 11.72
N ALA A 106 -5.29 -7.56 10.38
CA ALA A 106 -6.10 -8.31 9.42
C ALA A 106 -5.18 -9.16 8.56
N ARG A 107 -5.42 -10.47 8.55
CA ARG A 107 -4.68 -11.45 7.78
C ARG A 107 -5.61 -12.55 7.34
N LEU A 108 -5.57 -12.91 6.07
CA LEU A 108 -6.37 -14.00 5.52
C LEU A 108 -5.45 -14.98 4.81
N GLU A 109 -5.43 -16.23 5.26
CA GLU A 109 -4.58 -17.26 4.69
C GLU A 109 -4.85 -17.45 3.20
N GLY A 110 -3.78 -17.49 2.41
CA GLY A 110 -3.81 -17.58 0.96
C GLY A 110 -3.90 -16.25 0.22
N PHE A 111 -4.17 -15.13 0.91
CA PHE A 111 -4.39 -13.82 0.29
C PHE A 111 -3.26 -12.82 0.59
N GLU A 112 -3.10 -11.85 -0.30
CA GLU A 112 -2.22 -10.69 -0.09
C GLU A 112 -2.93 -9.61 0.74
N ALA A 113 -2.15 -8.73 1.38
CA ALA A 113 -2.68 -7.57 2.11
C ALA A 113 -3.56 -6.68 1.22
N ASP A 114 -3.19 -6.52 -0.06
CA ASP A 114 -3.93 -5.71 -1.03
C ASP A 114 -5.36 -6.21 -1.24
N ASP A 115 -5.59 -7.54 -1.25
CA ASP A 115 -6.93 -8.12 -1.41
C ASP A 115 -7.79 -7.87 -0.17
N VAL A 116 -7.17 -7.96 1.01
CA VAL A 116 -7.85 -7.64 2.29
C VAL A 116 -8.22 -6.16 2.34
N ILE A 117 -7.29 -5.28 1.97
CA ILE A 117 -7.53 -3.83 1.90
C ILE A 117 -8.63 -3.51 0.89
N ALA A 118 -8.56 -4.07 -0.32
CA ALA A 118 -9.55 -3.86 -1.36
C ALA A 118 -10.95 -4.30 -0.92
N THR A 119 -11.05 -5.46 -0.28
CA THR A 119 -12.31 -6.00 0.23
C THR A 119 -12.93 -5.09 1.28
N ILE A 120 -12.14 -4.60 2.23
CA ILE A 120 -12.62 -3.71 3.30
C ILE A 120 -12.99 -2.34 2.70
N ALA A 121 -12.18 -1.79 1.78
CA ALA A 121 -12.45 -0.52 1.13
C ALA A 121 -13.75 -0.56 0.32
N GLN A 122 -13.99 -1.62 -0.46
CA GLN A 122 -15.25 -1.79 -1.20
C GLN A 122 -16.46 -1.87 -0.27
N ARG A 123 -16.33 -2.59 0.84
CA ARG A 123 -17.40 -2.63 1.83
C ARG A 123 -17.66 -1.27 2.49
N ALA A 124 -16.59 -0.52 2.78
CA ALA A 124 -16.70 0.82 3.32
C ALA A 124 -17.44 1.79 2.38
N ILE A 125 -17.20 1.69 1.06
CA ILE A 125 -17.95 2.46 0.05
C ILE A 125 -19.45 2.15 0.16
N VAL A 126 -19.83 0.87 0.21
CA VAL A 126 -21.24 0.45 0.33
C VAL A 126 -21.87 1.00 1.62
N GLU A 127 -21.13 1.00 2.72
CA GLU A 127 -21.59 1.49 4.03
C GLU A 127 -21.37 3.00 4.22
N ARG A 128 -20.85 3.71 3.20
CA ARG A 128 -20.55 5.15 3.18
C ARG A 128 -19.58 5.60 4.28
N VAL A 129 -18.60 4.75 4.58
CA VAL A 129 -17.53 5.02 5.55
C VAL A 129 -16.33 5.60 4.80
N ALA A 130 -15.86 6.77 5.22
CA ALA A 130 -14.66 7.36 4.64
C ALA A 130 -13.39 6.60 5.08
N VAL A 131 -12.57 6.18 4.12
CA VAL A 131 -11.36 5.38 4.34
C VAL A 131 -10.14 6.06 3.74
N SER A 132 -9.03 6.02 4.46
CA SER A 132 -7.72 6.34 3.88
C SER A 132 -6.82 5.11 3.91
N ILE A 133 -6.40 4.65 2.74
CA ILE A 133 -5.45 3.55 2.58
C ILE A 133 -4.03 4.11 2.70
N VAL A 134 -3.21 3.54 3.57
CA VAL A 134 -1.82 3.95 3.78
C VAL A 134 -0.89 2.89 3.25
N THR A 135 -0.24 3.17 2.13
CA THR A 135 0.65 2.22 1.45
C THR A 135 1.73 2.93 0.64
N GLY A 136 2.80 2.25 0.32
CA GLY A 136 3.79 2.66 -0.69
C GLY A 136 3.44 2.16 -2.10
N ASP A 137 2.47 1.26 -2.20
CA ASP A 137 2.05 0.67 -3.45
C ASP A 137 1.08 1.58 -4.20
N ARG A 138 1.37 1.82 -5.48
CA ARG A 138 0.54 2.68 -6.33
C ARG A 138 -0.63 1.95 -6.97
N ASP A 139 -0.61 0.64 -6.94
CA ASP A 139 -1.72 -0.17 -7.43
C ASP A 139 -2.98 0.06 -6.60
N ALA A 140 -2.82 0.45 -5.32
CA ALA A 140 -3.92 0.86 -4.47
C ALA A 140 -4.73 2.06 -5.01
N PHE A 141 -4.18 2.85 -5.95
CA PHE A 141 -4.93 3.96 -6.54
C PHE A 141 -6.18 3.51 -7.28
N GLN A 142 -6.22 2.26 -7.79
CA GLN A 142 -7.43 1.67 -8.38
C GLN A 142 -8.63 1.61 -7.43
N LEU A 143 -8.40 1.69 -6.12
CA LEU A 143 -9.43 1.61 -5.09
C LEU A 143 -10.09 2.95 -4.77
N ILE A 144 -9.54 4.05 -5.28
CA ILE A 144 -10.08 5.41 -5.10
C ILE A 144 -11.41 5.50 -5.87
N ASP A 145 -12.49 5.79 -5.17
CA ASP A 145 -13.84 5.84 -5.71
C ASP A 145 -14.22 7.23 -6.27
N GLU A 146 -15.33 7.29 -7.01
CA GLU A 146 -15.82 8.53 -7.61
C GLU A 146 -16.37 9.52 -6.58
N GLU A 147 -16.91 9.02 -5.47
CA GLU A 147 -17.52 9.84 -4.44
C GLU A 147 -16.50 10.42 -3.44
N GLY A 148 -15.25 9.95 -3.50
CA GLY A 148 -14.16 10.40 -2.63
C GLY A 148 -14.22 9.83 -1.21
N LEU A 149 -14.91 8.70 -1.04
CA LEU A 149 -14.94 7.97 0.22
C LEU A 149 -13.63 7.24 0.49
N VAL A 150 -12.96 6.77 -0.56
CA VAL A 150 -11.65 6.11 -0.46
C VAL A 150 -10.57 7.02 -1.01
N THR A 151 -9.56 7.27 -0.21
CA THR A 151 -8.34 7.99 -0.59
C THR A 151 -7.11 7.12 -0.31
N VAL A 152 -6.00 7.42 -0.98
CA VAL A 152 -4.73 6.72 -0.74
C VAL A 152 -3.70 7.73 -0.23
N MET A 153 -3.17 7.45 0.94
CA MET A 153 -2.04 8.15 1.51
C MET A 153 -0.76 7.39 1.12
N ALA A 154 -0.18 7.82 0.00
CA ALA A 154 1.05 7.22 -0.49
C ALA A 154 2.26 7.75 0.29
N THR A 155 3.12 6.82 0.73
CA THR A 155 4.40 7.21 1.34
C THR A 155 5.33 7.77 0.27
N ALA A 156 5.86 8.98 0.45
CA ALA A 156 6.66 9.67 -0.55
C ALA A 156 8.18 9.55 -0.30
N ARG A 157 8.68 10.07 0.82
CA ARG A 157 10.11 10.05 1.15
C ARG A 157 10.33 9.75 2.63
N GLY A 158 11.36 8.93 2.92
CA GLY A 158 11.65 8.54 4.30
C GLY A 158 10.46 7.81 4.96
N ILE A 159 10.34 7.90 6.25
CA ILE A 159 9.28 7.23 7.03
C ILE A 159 8.07 8.11 7.31
N THR A 160 8.15 9.42 7.07
CA THR A 160 7.14 10.37 7.54
C THR A 160 6.51 11.22 6.46
N GLU A 161 7.10 11.30 5.26
CA GLU A 161 6.48 12.07 4.18
C GLU A 161 5.42 11.25 3.46
N THR A 162 4.19 11.74 3.48
CA THR A 162 3.06 11.15 2.78
C THR A 162 2.44 12.16 1.83
N LYS A 163 1.85 11.67 0.74
CA LYS A 163 1.03 12.46 -0.17
C LYS A 163 -0.33 11.81 -0.29
N LEU A 164 -1.37 12.60 -0.05
CA LEU A 164 -2.74 12.15 -0.23
C LEU A 164 -3.10 12.17 -1.71
N TYR A 165 -3.68 11.08 -2.18
CA TYR A 165 -4.25 10.94 -3.51
C TYR A 165 -5.75 10.69 -3.40
N ASP A 166 -6.49 11.54 -4.04
CA ASP A 166 -7.89 11.41 -4.40
C ASP A 166 -8.00 11.24 -5.92
N ARG A 167 -9.20 11.10 -6.44
CA ARG A 167 -9.45 10.97 -7.89
C ARG A 167 -8.81 12.09 -8.72
N PRO A 168 -9.01 13.39 -8.39
CA PRO A 168 -8.33 14.49 -9.10
C PRO A 168 -6.80 14.36 -9.10
N ALA A 169 -6.18 14.00 -7.98
CA ALA A 169 -4.74 13.87 -7.87
C ALA A 169 -4.17 12.71 -8.70
N VAL A 170 -4.92 11.62 -8.84
CA VAL A 170 -4.54 10.51 -9.74
C VAL A 170 -4.60 10.96 -11.20
N ILE A 171 -5.70 11.62 -11.59
CA ILE A 171 -5.86 12.13 -12.97
C ILE A 171 -4.77 13.16 -13.30
N GLU A 172 -4.49 14.09 -12.39
CA GLU A 172 -3.41 15.06 -12.58
C GLU A 172 -2.04 14.38 -12.76
N ARG A 173 -1.77 13.32 -11.99
CA ARG A 173 -0.46 12.65 -12.00
C ARG A 173 -0.25 11.71 -13.18
N TYR A 174 -1.30 11.00 -13.59
CA TYR A 174 -1.19 9.90 -14.57
C TYR A 174 -1.93 10.18 -15.90
N GLY A 175 -2.83 11.16 -15.93
CA GLY A 175 -3.68 11.45 -17.09
C GLY A 175 -4.79 10.43 -17.30
N ILE A 176 -5.05 9.58 -16.32
CA ILE A 176 -6.06 8.49 -16.34
C ILE A 176 -6.87 8.50 -15.05
N ALA A 177 -8.05 7.91 -15.09
CA ALA A 177 -8.88 7.72 -13.91
C ALA A 177 -8.41 6.54 -13.04
N PRO A 178 -8.71 6.51 -11.72
CA PRO A 178 -8.32 5.43 -10.82
C PRO A 178 -8.69 4.03 -11.33
N GLU A 179 -9.88 3.85 -11.85
CA GLU A 179 -10.38 2.58 -12.40
C GLU A 179 -9.57 2.07 -13.61
N GLN A 180 -8.79 2.93 -14.27
CA GLN A 180 -7.92 2.59 -15.39
C GLN A 180 -6.51 2.15 -14.97
N ILE A 181 -6.18 2.21 -13.68
CA ILE A 181 -4.86 1.81 -13.16
C ILE A 181 -4.49 0.37 -13.52
N PRO A 182 -5.36 -0.64 -13.44
CA PRO A 182 -5.02 -2.00 -13.85
C PRO A 182 -4.66 -2.09 -15.35
N ASP A 183 -5.43 -1.46 -16.21
CA ASP A 183 -5.17 -1.42 -17.66
C ASP A 183 -3.87 -0.66 -17.98
N PHE A 184 -3.62 0.43 -17.25
CA PHE A 184 -2.40 1.20 -17.38
C PHE A 184 -1.15 0.36 -17.07
N TYR A 185 -1.16 -0.41 -15.97
CA TYR A 185 -0.07 -1.33 -15.65
C TYR A 185 -0.03 -2.55 -16.58
N GLY A 186 -1.17 -3.01 -17.07
CA GLY A 186 -1.23 -4.03 -18.13
C GLY A 186 -0.51 -3.59 -19.41
N LEU A 187 -0.68 -2.34 -19.82
CA LEU A 187 -0.04 -1.75 -20.99
C LEU A 187 1.46 -1.48 -20.79
N LYS A 188 1.82 -0.72 -19.75
CA LYS A 188 3.20 -0.29 -19.54
C LYS A 188 4.08 -1.34 -18.86
N GLY A 189 3.46 -2.33 -18.24
CA GLY A 189 4.11 -3.28 -17.35
C GLY A 189 4.28 -2.79 -15.92
N ASP A 190 4.54 -3.74 -15.03
CA ASP A 190 4.94 -3.51 -13.66
C ASP A 190 6.16 -4.37 -13.31
N THR A 191 7.30 -3.70 -13.13
CA THR A 191 8.55 -4.39 -12.78
C THR A 191 8.53 -4.93 -11.34
N SER A 192 7.73 -4.35 -10.44
CA SER A 192 7.63 -4.82 -9.04
C SER A 192 6.94 -6.17 -8.95
N ASP A 193 5.97 -6.42 -9.83
CA ASP A 193 5.21 -7.66 -9.90
C ASP A 193 5.62 -8.58 -11.04
N ASN A 194 6.70 -8.17 -11.76
CA ASN A 194 7.24 -8.90 -12.92
C ASN A 194 6.24 -9.02 -14.07
N ILE A 195 5.46 -7.97 -14.30
CA ILE A 195 4.52 -7.88 -15.42
C ILE A 195 5.21 -7.15 -16.56
N PRO A 196 5.41 -7.78 -17.74
CA PRO A 196 6.27 -7.23 -18.79
C PRO A 196 5.64 -6.04 -19.53
N GLY A 197 4.32 -5.91 -19.52
CA GLY A 197 3.60 -4.94 -20.34
C GLY A 197 3.72 -5.23 -21.85
N VAL A 198 3.36 -4.25 -22.67
CA VAL A 198 3.43 -4.32 -24.13
C VAL A 198 4.74 -3.67 -24.59
N PRO A 199 5.56 -4.36 -25.40
CA PRO A 199 6.83 -3.81 -25.88
C PRO A 199 6.65 -2.46 -26.58
N GLY A 200 7.42 -1.46 -26.16
CA GLY A 200 7.38 -0.10 -26.73
C GLY A 200 6.29 0.81 -26.15
N ILE A 201 5.43 0.31 -25.25
CA ILE A 201 4.45 1.13 -24.55
C ILE A 201 4.99 1.53 -23.18
N GLY A 202 5.29 2.82 -23.02
CA GLY A 202 5.64 3.41 -21.73
C GLY A 202 4.47 4.15 -21.11
N GLU A 203 4.72 4.81 -19.97
CA GLU A 203 3.72 5.53 -19.17
C GLU A 203 2.88 6.51 -19.99
N LYS A 204 3.54 7.35 -20.83
CA LYS A 204 2.85 8.35 -21.63
C LYS A 204 1.93 7.72 -22.70
N THR A 205 2.44 6.74 -23.43
CA THR A 205 1.67 6.06 -24.49
C THR A 205 0.51 5.27 -23.90
N ALA A 206 0.71 4.61 -22.76
CA ALA A 206 -0.36 3.91 -22.06
C ALA A 206 -1.49 4.87 -21.65
N ALA A 207 -1.15 6.04 -21.08
CA ALA A 207 -2.15 7.05 -20.74
C ALA A 207 -2.90 7.60 -21.96
N GLU A 208 -2.19 7.89 -23.07
CA GLU A 208 -2.80 8.36 -24.32
C GLU A 208 -3.76 7.32 -24.93
N LEU A 209 -3.40 6.04 -24.88
CA LEU A 209 -4.27 4.96 -25.36
C LEU A 209 -5.53 4.86 -24.50
N LEU A 210 -5.40 4.87 -23.18
CA LEU A 210 -6.55 4.80 -22.27
C LEU A 210 -7.45 6.02 -22.36
N ALA A 211 -6.88 7.22 -22.58
CA ALA A 211 -7.66 8.42 -22.84
C ALA A 211 -8.47 8.33 -24.14
N SER A 212 -7.94 7.62 -25.15
CA SER A 212 -8.57 7.49 -26.48
C SER A 212 -9.60 6.35 -26.55
N PHE A 213 -9.33 5.23 -25.90
CA PHE A 213 -10.11 3.98 -26.03
C PHE A 213 -10.87 3.60 -24.76
N GLY A 214 -10.56 4.19 -23.62
CA GLY A 214 -11.23 3.98 -22.33
C GLY A 214 -10.66 2.81 -21.54
N THR A 215 -10.59 1.63 -22.09
CA THR A 215 -10.16 0.37 -21.44
C THR A 215 -9.44 -0.52 -22.43
N LEU A 216 -8.75 -1.55 -21.94
CA LEU A 216 -8.16 -2.65 -22.72
C LEU A 216 -9.21 -3.59 -23.26
#